data_4ae366eeb9ac003bce7bca6d7c575f97
#
_entry.id   4ae366eeb9ac003bce7bca6d7c575f97
#
_cell.length_a   1.000
_cell.length_b   1.000
_cell.length_c   1.000
_cell.angle_alpha   90.00
_cell.angle_beta   90.00
_cell.angle_gamma   90.00
#
_symmetry.space_group_name_H-M   'P 1'
#
loop_
_entity.id
_entity.type
_entity.pdbx_description
1 polymer ?
#
loop_
_entity_poly.entity_id
_entity_poly.type
_entity_poly.pdbx_seq_one_letter_code
_entity_poly.pdbx_strand_id
1 'polypeptide(L)'
;MPAPSVALGEPSFSLQEHFDGLRRYWRGPTWINSAWLLWRGIVRLGYEEEAATLARAISETVVREGLREFYGPHDGRGMGATDFAWSALALELFDPGNASAGVPRSA
;
A
#
# COMPACT_ATOMS: atom_id res chain seq x y z
N MET A 1 -6.36 -2.24 5.49
CA MET A 1 -5.36 -1.87 4.47
C MET A 1 -4.12 -2.70 4.70
N PRO A 2 -3.67 -3.49 3.73
CA PRO A 2 -2.51 -4.35 3.89
C PRO A 2 -1.18 -3.59 3.87
N ALA A 3 -0.11 -4.32 4.14
CA ALA A 3 1.27 -3.84 4.04
C ALA A 3 1.57 -2.58 4.86
N PRO A 4 1.26 -2.58 6.18
CA PRO A 4 1.68 -1.47 7.03
C PRO A 4 3.21 -1.34 7.02
N SER A 5 3.71 -0.15 7.23
CA SER A 5 5.15 0.10 7.24
C SER A 5 5.85 -0.50 8.48
N VAL A 6 5.08 -0.78 9.52
CA VAL A 6 5.53 -1.54 10.70
C VAL A 6 4.43 -2.53 11.04
N ALA A 7 4.79 -3.75 11.40
CA ALA A 7 3.82 -4.77 11.79
C ALA A 7 2.94 -4.30 12.95
N LEU A 8 1.65 -4.63 12.89
CA LEU A 8 0.67 -4.12 13.86
C LEU A 8 1.00 -4.50 15.30
N GLY A 9 1.66 -5.64 15.51
CA GLY A 9 2.03 -6.12 16.83
C GLY A 9 3.36 -5.59 17.36
N GLU A 10 4.10 -4.83 16.56
CA GLU A 10 5.41 -4.34 16.97
C GLU A 10 5.29 -3.15 17.93
N PRO A 11 6.13 -3.09 18.99
CA PRO A 11 6.09 -1.98 19.94
C PRO A 11 6.32 -0.60 19.30
N SER A 12 7.04 -0.55 18.18
CA SER A 12 7.30 0.69 17.46
C SER A 12 6.14 1.15 16.59
N PHE A 13 5.10 0.32 16.40
CA PHE A 13 3.93 0.70 15.60
C PHE A 13 3.24 1.91 16.22
N SER A 14 2.93 2.90 15.38
CA SER A 14 2.18 4.07 15.81
C SER A 14 1.55 4.77 14.60
N LEU A 15 0.34 5.26 14.79
CA LEU A 15 -0.32 6.13 13.82
C LEU A 15 -0.15 7.62 14.17
N GLN A 16 0.58 7.94 15.22
CA GLN A 16 0.88 9.32 15.58
C GLN A 16 1.88 9.92 14.61
N GLU A 17 1.56 11.09 14.07
CA GLU A 17 2.45 11.77 13.13
C GLU A 17 3.71 12.30 13.80
N HIS A 18 3.63 12.69 15.07
CA HIS A 18 4.73 13.31 15.79
C HIS A 18 5.11 12.48 17.01
N PHE A 19 6.40 12.38 17.24
CA PHE A 19 6.98 11.75 18.43
C PHE A 19 8.24 12.51 18.81
N ASP A 20 8.33 12.93 20.08
CA ASP A 20 9.43 13.77 20.59
C ASP A 20 9.66 15.04 19.76
N GLY A 21 8.59 15.70 19.32
CA GLY A 21 8.68 16.90 18.53
C GLY A 21 9.13 16.69 17.10
N LEU A 22 9.38 15.43 16.68
CA LEU A 22 9.77 15.09 15.31
C LEU A 22 8.62 14.40 14.58
N ARG A 23 8.50 14.69 13.31
CA ARG A 23 7.51 14.04 12.46
C ARG A 23 7.99 12.63 12.11
N ARG A 24 7.35 11.62 12.71
CA ARG A 24 7.71 10.20 12.54
C ARG A 24 6.53 9.37 12.09
N TYR A 25 5.89 9.80 11.04
CA TYR A 25 4.63 9.25 10.53
C TYR A 25 4.80 7.96 9.71
N TRP A 26 6.03 7.49 9.55
CA TRP A 26 6.32 6.27 8.77
C TRP A 26 6.19 4.96 9.57
N ARG A 27 5.85 5.03 10.86
CA ARG A 27 5.95 3.89 11.80
C ARG A 27 4.68 3.04 11.88
N GLY A 28 3.87 3.00 10.87
CA GLY A 28 2.64 2.22 10.97
C GLY A 28 1.75 2.26 9.75
N PRO A 29 1.49 3.44 9.17
CA PRO A 29 0.60 3.55 8.02
C PRO A 29 1.06 2.74 6.83
N THR A 30 0.12 2.44 5.95
CA THR A 30 0.41 1.85 4.64
C THR A 30 0.72 2.96 3.65
N TRP A 31 1.85 2.82 2.97
CA TRP A 31 2.30 3.73 1.91
C TRP A 31 2.20 2.99 0.57
N ILE A 32 1.63 3.63 -0.43
CA ILE A 32 1.43 2.97 -1.73
C ILE A 32 2.76 2.62 -2.40
N ASN A 33 3.77 3.47 -2.29
CA ASN A 33 5.08 3.18 -2.88
C ASN A 33 5.71 1.91 -2.28
N SER A 34 5.64 1.74 -0.97
CA SER A 34 6.14 0.52 -0.30
C SER A 34 5.31 -0.70 -0.65
N ALA A 35 3.99 -0.55 -0.66
CA ALA A 35 3.08 -1.62 -1.03
C ALA A 35 3.26 -2.04 -2.49
N TRP A 36 3.50 -1.08 -3.38
CA TRP A 36 3.79 -1.34 -4.79
C TRP A 36 5.09 -2.14 -4.96
N LEU A 37 6.14 -1.77 -4.24
CA LEU A 37 7.40 -2.52 -4.28
C LEU A 37 7.22 -3.95 -3.77
N LEU A 38 6.46 -4.13 -2.68
CA LEU A 38 6.12 -5.44 -2.15
C LEU A 38 5.36 -6.26 -3.19
N TRP A 39 4.35 -5.65 -3.80
CA TRP A 39 3.55 -6.30 -4.84
C TRP A 39 4.42 -6.78 -6.00
N ARG A 40 5.33 -5.95 -6.47
CA ARG A 40 6.24 -6.33 -7.55
C ARG A 40 7.12 -7.53 -7.15
N GLY A 41 7.59 -7.56 -5.90
CA GLY A 41 8.36 -8.69 -5.40
C GLY A 41 7.54 -9.97 -5.34
N ILE A 42 6.30 -9.88 -4.86
CA ILE A 42 5.38 -11.02 -4.79
C ILE A 42 5.10 -11.57 -6.18
N VAL A 43 4.86 -10.68 -7.16
CA VAL A 43 4.65 -11.05 -8.56
C VAL A 43 5.87 -11.80 -9.10
N ARG A 44 7.06 -11.28 -8.87
CA ARG A 44 8.29 -11.90 -9.37
C ARG A 44 8.55 -13.28 -8.79
N LEU A 45 8.09 -13.51 -7.57
CA LEU A 45 8.22 -14.80 -6.91
C LEU A 45 7.12 -15.79 -7.29
N GLY A 46 6.13 -15.36 -8.07
CA GLY A 46 5.06 -16.23 -8.56
C GLY A 46 3.91 -16.45 -7.59
N TYR A 47 3.77 -15.65 -6.56
CA TYR A 47 2.66 -15.73 -5.60
C TYR A 47 1.44 -14.98 -6.14
N GLU A 48 0.73 -15.61 -7.08
CA GLU A 48 -0.34 -14.96 -7.84
C GLU A 48 -1.53 -14.53 -6.99
N GLU A 49 -1.98 -15.40 -6.10
CA GLU A 49 -3.15 -15.12 -5.25
C GLU A 49 -2.86 -13.98 -4.28
N GLU A 50 -1.68 -13.98 -3.68
CA GLU A 50 -1.25 -12.95 -2.76
C GLU A 50 -1.10 -11.61 -3.47
N ALA A 51 -0.53 -11.62 -4.67
CA ALA A 51 -0.40 -10.43 -5.49
C ALA A 51 -1.78 -9.85 -5.86
N ALA A 52 -2.71 -10.70 -6.28
CA ALA A 52 -4.07 -10.28 -6.63
C ALA A 52 -4.81 -9.72 -5.41
N THR A 53 -4.64 -10.36 -4.26
CA THR A 53 -5.27 -9.91 -3.01
C THR A 53 -4.75 -8.54 -2.59
N LEU A 54 -3.43 -8.35 -2.65
CA LEU A 54 -2.81 -7.07 -2.31
C LEU A 54 -3.26 -5.97 -3.28
N ALA A 55 -3.23 -6.25 -4.58
CA ALA A 55 -3.64 -5.30 -5.61
C ALA A 55 -5.09 -4.87 -5.43
N ARG A 56 -5.98 -5.81 -5.15
CA ARG A 56 -7.41 -5.52 -4.94
C ARG A 56 -7.62 -4.64 -3.73
N ALA A 57 -7.01 -4.97 -2.61
CA ALA A 57 -7.16 -4.21 -1.37
C ALA A 57 -6.66 -2.77 -1.53
N ILE A 58 -5.53 -2.58 -2.21
CA ILE A 58 -4.98 -1.25 -2.47
C ILE A 58 -5.91 -0.49 -3.42
N SER A 59 -6.33 -1.12 -4.51
CA SER A 59 -7.20 -0.48 -5.50
C SER A 59 -8.51 -0.02 -4.89
N GLU A 60 -9.17 -0.86 -4.11
CA GLU A 60 -10.42 -0.53 -3.43
C GLU A 60 -10.24 0.64 -2.48
N THR A 61 -9.14 0.66 -1.74
CA THR A 61 -8.85 1.74 -0.80
C THR A 61 -8.62 3.06 -1.53
N VAL A 62 -7.82 3.06 -2.59
CA VAL A 62 -7.52 4.26 -3.35
C VAL A 62 -8.76 4.80 -4.06
N VAL A 63 -9.61 3.92 -4.60
CA VAL A 63 -10.89 4.36 -5.22
C VAL A 63 -11.77 5.06 -4.18
N ARG A 64 -11.82 4.55 -2.96
CA ARG A 64 -12.65 5.11 -1.89
C ARG A 64 -12.06 6.40 -1.30
N GLU A 65 -10.73 6.40 -1.05
CA GLU A 65 -10.08 7.46 -0.26
C GLU A 65 -9.29 8.47 -1.10
N GLY A 66 -9.09 8.19 -2.38
CA GLY A 66 -8.26 9.03 -3.26
C GLY A 66 -6.78 8.77 -3.11
N LEU A 67 -5.99 9.56 -3.81
CA LEU A 67 -4.52 9.49 -3.78
C LEU A 67 -4.00 10.26 -2.56
N ARG A 68 -3.94 9.60 -1.45
CA ARG A 68 -3.48 10.17 -0.18
C ARG A 68 -2.02 9.84 0.08
N GLU A 69 -1.41 10.56 0.97
CA GLU A 69 0.00 10.37 1.32
C GLU A 69 0.22 8.99 1.92
N PHE A 70 -0.64 8.57 2.83
CA PHE A 70 -0.62 7.24 3.42
C PHE A 70 -2.02 6.86 3.90
N TYR A 71 -2.17 5.62 4.35
CA TYR A 71 -3.49 5.08 4.71
C TYR A 71 -3.41 4.35 6.05
N GLY A 72 -4.46 4.44 6.85
CA GLY A 72 -4.57 3.69 8.09
C GLY A 72 -4.66 2.19 7.82
N PRO A 73 -3.81 1.36 8.45
CA PRO A 73 -3.83 -0.08 8.18
C PRO A 73 -5.06 -0.78 8.74
N HIS A 74 -5.72 -0.21 9.74
CA HIS A 74 -6.90 -0.83 10.35
C HIS A 74 -8.16 -0.62 9.51
N ASP A 75 -8.37 0.58 9.00
CA ASP A 75 -9.61 0.98 8.35
C ASP A 75 -9.44 1.45 6.90
N GLY A 76 -8.21 1.60 6.43
CA GLY A 76 -7.93 2.10 5.09
C GLY A 76 -8.15 3.60 4.92
N ARG A 77 -8.38 4.34 6.01
CA ARG A 77 -8.65 5.78 5.92
C ARG A 77 -7.47 6.52 5.32
N GLY A 78 -7.74 7.38 4.32
CA GLY A 78 -6.72 8.24 3.76
C GLY A 78 -6.23 9.27 4.77
N MET A 79 -4.92 9.45 4.84
CA MET A 79 -4.24 10.31 5.80
C MET A 79 -3.14 11.11 5.09
N GLY A 80 -2.69 12.17 5.76
CA GLY A 80 -1.66 13.02 5.21
C GLY A 80 -2.14 13.86 4.04
N ALA A 81 -1.25 14.19 3.12
CA ALA A 81 -1.56 15.03 1.97
C ALA A 81 -2.56 14.38 1.02
N THR A 82 -3.35 15.20 0.34
CA THR A 82 -4.23 14.77 -0.76
C THR A 82 -3.51 14.93 -2.10
N ASP A 83 -4.01 14.26 -3.12
CA ASP A 83 -3.43 14.30 -4.47
C ASP A 83 -1.93 14.00 -4.48
N PHE A 84 -1.54 13.00 -3.71
CA PHE A 84 -0.14 12.67 -3.49
C PHE A 84 0.40 11.80 -4.63
N ALA A 85 1.40 12.30 -5.32
CA ALA A 85 1.89 11.71 -6.56
C ALA A 85 2.40 10.26 -6.40
N TRP A 86 3.05 9.92 -5.30
CA TRP A 86 3.55 8.55 -5.09
C TRP A 86 2.42 7.52 -5.11
N SER A 87 1.26 7.91 -4.63
CA SER A 87 0.11 7.01 -4.58
C SER A 87 -0.45 6.71 -5.96
N ALA A 88 -0.06 7.47 -6.98
CA ALA A 88 -0.41 7.17 -8.36
C ALA A 88 0.18 5.83 -8.85
N LEU A 89 1.19 5.28 -8.16
CA LEU A 89 1.68 3.93 -8.44
C LEU A 89 0.58 2.87 -8.31
N ALA A 90 -0.47 3.16 -7.56
CA ALA A 90 -1.64 2.28 -7.46
C ALA A 90 -2.32 2.04 -8.81
N LEU A 91 -2.17 2.96 -9.77
CA LEU A 91 -2.77 2.80 -11.10
C LEU A 91 -2.26 1.55 -11.82
N GLU A 92 -1.02 1.15 -11.56
CA GLU A 92 -0.48 -0.09 -12.12
C GLU A 92 -1.23 -1.33 -11.57
N LEU A 93 -1.72 -1.26 -10.35
CA LEU A 93 -2.44 -2.35 -9.70
C LEU A 93 -3.91 -2.41 -10.12
N PHE A 94 -4.43 -1.35 -10.75
CA PHE A 94 -5.80 -1.33 -11.28
C PHE A 94 -5.96 -2.12 -12.57
N ASP A 95 -4.87 -2.38 -13.28
CA ASP A 95 -4.91 -3.13 -14.54
C ASP A 95 -5.29 -4.58 -14.25
N PRO A 96 -6.40 -5.10 -14.82
CA PRO A 96 -6.78 -6.50 -14.65
C PRO A 96 -5.68 -7.48 -15.04
N GLY A 97 -4.85 -7.14 -16.02
CA GLY A 97 -3.69 -7.95 -16.39
C GLY A 97 -2.63 -8.00 -15.32
N ASN A 98 -2.51 -6.95 -14.51
CA ASN A 98 -1.61 -6.92 -13.37
C ASN A 98 -2.23 -7.56 -12.13
N ALA A 99 -3.55 -7.60 -12.02
CA ALA A 99 -4.24 -8.31 -10.96
C ALA A 99 -4.04 -9.84 -11.08
N SER A 100 -3.76 -10.33 -12.29
CA SER A 100 -3.38 -11.71 -12.56
C SER A 100 -1.86 -11.85 -12.69
N ALA A 101 -1.12 -11.00 -12.09
CA ALA A 101 0.23 -10.67 -12.50
C ALA A 101 1.31 -11.55 -11.90
N GLY A 102 0.95 -12.60 -11.17
CA GLY A 102 1.90 -13.66 -10.90
C GLY A 102 2.30 -14.37 -12.18
N VAL A 103 1.45 -14.31 -13.19
CA VAL A 103 1.73 -14.89 -14.50
C VAL A 103 2.50 -13.86 -15.31
N PRO A 104 3.77 -14.15 -15.70
CA PRO A 104 4.44 -13.33 -16.66
C PRO A 104 3.53 -13.25 -17.88
N ARG A 105 3.13 -12.05 -18.24
CA ARG A 105 2.46 -11.90 -19.52
C ARG A 105 3.41 -12.46 -20.55
N SER A 106 3.00 -13.52 -21.19
CA SER A 106 3.68 -13.93 -22.40
C SER A 106 3.72 -12.72 -23.31
N ALA A 107 4.85 -12.11 -23.33
CA ALA A 107 5.09 -10.97 -24.16
C ALA A 107 4.73 -11.31 -25.60
#